data_920f0939d00bf4680230e2489ea3f8ba
#
_entry.id   920f0939d00bf4680230e2489ea3f8ba
#
_cell.length_a   1.000
_cell.length_b   1.000
_cell.length_c   1.000
_cell.angle_alpha   90.00
_cell.angle_beta   90.00
_cell.angle_gamma   90.00
#
_symmetry.space_group_name_H-M   'P 1'
#
loop_
_entity.id
_entity.type
_entity.pdbx_description
1 polymer ?
#
loop_
_entity_poly.entity_id
_entity_poly.type
_entity_poly.pdbx_seq_one_letter_code
_entity_poly.pdbx_strand_id
1 'polypeptide(L)'
;MAAAGTLTVLIVYFIARTLTGSTAVAAIAGGLMAIDGLAIVLSRIALLDGILALFVALGFWFVLLDRRTHLERLQRALPAREEDATGPAWGPVFWNRPWLVAAGAAVGAATAVKWSGLYVLAALGLYVLVTDALARRRLGILQWPADAVRQGAAAFVLLVPVAAIVYLASWAGWLASAGGYGRAAASEGLGGALASLWRYHEAIYAFHVGLTTPHGYQSPAWQWPLLVRPTSMYWHQSGDTVQAVSSIPNPLIWWAGIAAALYLLYRFIRTRDAQAAFVLMALAATYVPWLLYPERTIFQFYTVVMMPFLVIAVALAARRIAGSADADRRIAGRRVVAVFLVACVVLSAFWYPVWTAIPVPYEFWRLHNWLPSWV
;
A
#
# COMPACT_ATOMS: atom_id res chain seq x y z
N MET A 1 1.49 16.33 6.91
CA MET A 1 1.82 15.58 5.67
C MET A 1 3.28 15.15 5.63
N ALA A 2 4.26 16.05 5.78
CA ALA A 2 5.70 15.71 5.71
C ALA A 2 6.12 14.57 6.66
N ALA A 3 5.70 14.61 7.92
CA ALA A 3 5.97 13.52 8.87
C ALA A 3 5.42 12.17 8.40
N ALA A 4 4.20 12.15 7.84
CA ALA A 4 3.60 10.93 7.31
C ALA A 4 4.41 10.38 6.13
N GLY A 5 4.85 11.24 5.20
CA GLY A 5 5.70 10.84 4.08
C GLY A 5 7.05 10.28 4.55
N THR A 6 7.73 10.95 5.48
CA THR A 6 9.00 10.48 6.05
C THR A 6 8.83 9.13 6.75
N LEU A 7 7.78 8.96 7.55
CA LEU A 7 7.47 7.68 8.20
C LEU A 7 7.16 6.60 7.17
N THR A 8 6.47 6.91 6.07
CA THR A 8 6.20 5.94 5.00
C THR A 8 7.50 5.40 4.40
N VAL A 9 8.51 6.24 4.17
CA VAL A 9 9.84 5.79 3.71
C VAL A 9 10.46 4.77 4.68
N LEU A 10 10.41 5.07 5.99
CA LEU A 10 10.91 4.15 7.02
C LEU A 10 10.11 2.84 7.06
N ILE A 11 8.79 2.90 6.94
CA ILE A 11 7.95 1.70 6.93
C ILE A 11 8.22 0.85 5.68
N VAL A 12 8.42 1.46 4.51
CA VAL A 12 8.83 0.75 3.29
C VAL A 12 10.15 0.00 3.50
N TYR A 13 11.14 0.66 4.13
CA TYR A 13 12.38 0.00 4.52
C TYR A 13 12.12 -1.21 5.43
N PHE A 14 11.29 -1.05 6.47
CA PHE A 14 10.99 -2.12 7.42
C PHE A 14 10.18 -3.26 6.78
N ILE A 15 9.22 -2.98 5.90
CA ILE A 15 8.51 -4.01 5.14
C ILE A 15 9.52 -4.83 4.33
N ALA A 16 10.35 -4.18 3.52
CA ALA A 16 11.35 -4.85 2.70
C ALA A 16 12.37 -5.64 3.54
N ARG A 17 12.81 -5.09 4.68
CA ARG A 17 13.71 -5.75 5.63
C ARG A 17 13.08 -6.98 6.27
N THR A 18 11.84 -6.88 6.70
CA THR A 18 11.09 -7.98 7.33
C THR A 18 10.81 -9.09 6.31
N LEU A 19 10.43 -8.72 5.09
CA LEU A 19 10.09 -9.64 4.01
C LEU A 19 11.30 -10.43 3.50
N THR A 20 12.48 -9.81 3.46
CA THR A 20 13.65 -10.37 2.75
C THR A 20 14.82 -10.74 3.64
N GLY A 21 14.87 -10.22 4.85
CA GLY A 21 16.05 -10.30 5.74
C GLY A 21 17.25 -9.46 5.25
N SER A 22 17.16 -8.74 4.12
CA SER A 22 18.26 -8.04 3.47
C SER A 22 18.23 -6.54 3.70
N THR A 23 19.28 -5.99 4.32
CA THR A 23 19.44 -4.54 4.49
C THR A 23 19.60 -3.82 3.15
N ALA A 24 20.30 -4.43 2.18
CA ALA A 24 20.49 -3.84 0.85
C ALA A 24 19.14 -3.70 0.12
N VAL A 25 18.28 -4.72 0.13
CA VAL A 25 16.95 -4.64 -0.49
C VAL A 25 16.09 -3.59 0.21
N ALA A 26 16.15 -3.52 1.53
CA ALA A 26 15.43 -2.52 2.31
C ALA A 26 15.91 -1.09 2.00
N ALA A 27 17.23 -0.89 1.90
CA ALA A 27 17.81 0.41 1.56
C ALA A 27 17.44 0.85 0.13
N ILE A 28 17.45 -0.07 -0.84
CA ILE A 28 16.98 0.22 -2.21
C ILE A 28 15.50 0.63 -2.20
N ALA A 29 14.62 -0.14 -1.55
CA ALA A 29 13.19 0.16 -1.52
C ALA A 29 12.90 1.50 -0.82
N GLY A 30 13.47 1.74 0.37
CA GLY A 30 13.33 3.00 1.10
C GLY A 30 13.94 4.19 0.36
N GLY A 31 15.13 4.01 -0.25
CA GLY A 31 15.79 5.04 -1.04
C GLY A 31 15.00 5.45 -2.28
N LEU A 32 14.46 4.49 -3.04
CA LEU A 32 13.59 4.77 -4.18
C LEU A 32 12.29 5.49 -3.76
N MET A 33 11.69 5.10 -2.62
CA MET A 33 10.52 5.79 -2.07
C MET A 33 10.83 7.23 -1.67
N ALA A 34 12.03 7.49 -1.10
CA ALA A 34 12.44 8.81 -0.64
C ALA A 34 12.67 9.81 -1.78
N ILE A 35 13.07 9.32 -2.96
CA ILE A 35 13.38 10.18 -4.13
C ILE A 35 12.27 10.18 -5.17
N ASP A 36 11.15 9.48 -4.95
CA ASP A 36 10.04 9.44 -5.88
C ASP A 36 9.20 10.72 -5.83
N GLY A 37 8.85 11.26 -7.00
CA GLY A 37 8.15 12.53 -7.13
C GLY A 37 6.74 12.50 -6.58
N LEU A 38 5.98 11.43 -6.77
CA LEU A 38 4.63 11.31 -6.25
C LEU A 38 4.65 11.28 -4.72
N ALA A 39 5.60 10.55 -4.11
CA ALA A 39 5.78 10.51 -2.66
C ALA A 39 6.18 11.89 -2.11
N ILE A 40 7.09 12.61 -2.78
CA ILE A 40 7.52 13.96 -2.40
C ILE A 40 6.34 14.93 -2.47
N VAL A 41 5.61 14.97 -3.59
CA VAL A 41 4.48 15.88 -3.80
C VAL A 41 3.39 15.64 -2.76
N LEU A 42 2.95 14.38 -2.56
CA LEU A 42 1.89 14.04 -1.60
C LEU A 42 2.31 14.22 -0.13
N SER A 43 3.61 14.35 0.14
CA SER A 43 4.14 14.72 1.46
C SER A 43 4.12 16.23 1.70
N ARG A 44 3.99 17.06 0.66
CA ARG A 44 4.05 18.53 0.74
C ARG A 44 2.67 19.17 0.65
N ILE A 45 1.76 18.58 -0.10
CA ILE A 45 0.38 19.08 -0.23
C ILE A 45 -0.56 18.40 0.76
N ALA A 46 -1.63 19.10 1.16
CA ALA A 46 -2.55 18.63 2.20
C ALA A 46 -3.61 17.66 1.65
N LEU A 47 -3.21 16.65 0.88
CA LEU A 47 -4.09 15.57 0.42
C LEU A 47 -4.02 14.35 1.35
N LEU A 48 -5.18 13.76 1.61
CA LEU A 48 -5.35 12.64 2.54
C LEU A 48 -4.61 11.36 2.11
N ASP A 49 -4.36 11.20 0.81
CA ASP A 49 -3.79 9.97 0.24
C ASP A 49 -2.38 9.66 0.75
N GLY A 50 -1.58 10.68 1.13
CA GLY A 50 -0.29 10.47 1.79
C GLY A 50 -0.41 9.86 3.19
N ILE A 51 -1.43 10.26 3.97
CA ILE A 51 -1.73 9.67 5.29
C ILE A 51 -2.28 8.24 5.11
N LEU A 52 -3.15 8.06 4.12
CA LEU A 52 -3.66 6.73 3.76
C LEU A 52 -2.53 5.76 3.45
N ALA A 53 -1.54 6.19 2.63
CA ALA A 53 -0.39 5.39 2.27
C ALA A 53 0.42 4.93 3.49
N LEU A 54 0.61 5.81 4.49
CA LEU A 54 1.27 5.46 5.75
C LEU A 54 0.52 4.36 6.49
N PHE A 55 -0.78 4.53 6.73
CA PHE A 55 -1.55 3.56 7.51
C PHE A 55 -1.71 2.23 6.78
N VAL A 56 -1.86 2.25 5.46
CA VAL A 56 -1.85 1.04 4.63
C VAL A 56 -0.51 0.32 4.76
N ALA A 57 0.61 1.01 4.59
CA ALA A 57 1.95 0.43 4.74
C ALA A 57 2.17 -0.16 6.15
N LEU A 58 1.72 0.53 7.20
CA LEU A 58 1.74 0.00 8.59
C LEU A 58 0.94 -1.29 8.73
N GLY A 59 -0.27 -1.35 8.17
CA GLY A 59 -1.11 -2.55 8.20
C GLY A 59 -0.40 -3.76 7.59
N PHE A 60 0.21 -3.58 6.40
CA PHE A 60 1.00 -4.61 5.74
C PHE A 60 2.25 -5.01 6.54
N TRP A 61 2.96 -4.04 7.13
CA TRP A 61 4.13 -4.34 7.95
C TRP A 61 3.77 -5.14 9.20
N PHE A 62 2.72 -4.74 9.93
CA PHE A 62 2.27 -5.45 11.12
C PHE A 62 1.80 -6.88 10.81
N VAL A 63 1.13 -7.10 9.67
CA VAL A 63 0.79 -8.46 9.24
C VAL A 63 2.04 -9.30 8.94
N LEU A 64 3.10 -8.72 8.38
CA LEU A 64 4.37 -9.45 8.21
C LEU A 64 5.03 -9.82 9.55
N LEU A 65 5.00 -8.92 10.53
CA LEU A 65 5.52 -9.19 11.88
C LEU A 65 4.69 -10.29 12.57
N ASP A 66 3.37 -10.20 12.46
CA ASP A 66 2.46 -11.22 12.97
C ASP A 66 2.73 -12.60 12.34
N ARG A 67 2.85 -12.65 11.02
CA ARG A 67 3.17 -13.89 10.30
C ARG A 67 4.41 -14.58 10.83
N ARG A 68 5.49 -13.82 11.01
CA ARG A 68 6.76 -14.35 11.51
C ARG A 68 6.62 -14.93 12.90
N THR A 69 6.06 -14.15 13.83
CA THR A 69 5.88 -14.58 15.24
C THR A 69 4.87 -15.73 15.36
N HIS A 70 3.80 -15.70 14.58
CA HIS A 70 2.78 -16.75 14.59
C HIS A 70 3.34 -18.09 14.08
N LEU A 71 4.08 -18.08 12.98
CA LEU A 71 4.68 -19.28 12.41
C LEU A 71 5.69 -19.93 13.38
N GLU A 72 6.56 -19.12 13.99
CA GLU A 72 7.51 -19.59 14.99
C GLU A 72 6.81 -20.23 16.20
N ARG A 73 5.71 -19.60 16.68
CA ARG A 73 4.91 -20.15 17.79
C ARG A 73 4.22 -21.46 17.41
N LEU A 74 3.66 -21.53 16.22
CA LEU A 74 2.99 -22.73 15.71
C LEU A 74 3.98 -23.90 15.59
N GLN A 75 5.17 -23.64 15.07
CA GLN A 75 6.23 -24.64 14.98
C GLN A 75 6.68 -25.17 16.36
N ARG A 76 6.85 -24.28 17.35
CA ARG A 76 7.26 -24.68 18.72
C ARG A 76 6.16 -25.41 19.48
N ALA A 77 4.89 -25.15 19.17
CA ALA A 77 3.76 -25.75 19.89
C ALA A 77 3.39 -27.15 19.36
N LEU A 78 3.92 -27.55 18.21
CA LEU A 78 3.71 -28.87 17.64
C LEU A 78 4.85 -29.80 18.07
N PRO A 79 4.56 -31.11 18.36
CA PRO A 79 5.60 -32.08 18.65
C PRO A 79 6.57 -32.24 17.50
N ALA A 80 7.82 -32.58 17.79
CA ALA A 80 8.79 -32.97 16.79
C ALA A 80 8.23 -34.17 16.01
N ARG A 81 8.27 -34.09 14.68
CA ARG A 81 7.72 -35.14 13.83
C ARG A 81 8.71 -36.34 13.82
N GLU A 82 8.33 -37.44 14.41
CA GLU A 82 8.97 -38.73 14.15
C GLU A 82 8.62 -39.22 12.75
N GLU A 83 9.52 -39.92 12.06
CA GLU A 83 9.36 -40.26 10.63
C GLU A 83 8.09 -41.08 10.35
N ASP A 84 7.61 -41.88 11.30
CA ASP A 84 6.42 -42.74 11.15
C ASP A 84 5.17 -42.25 11.92
N ALA A 85 5.23 -41.07 12.56
CA ALA A 85 4.12 -40.59 13.37
C ALA A 85 3.09 -39.82 12.50
N THR A 86 1.82 -40.19 12.65
CA THR A 86 0.71 -39.37 12.13
C THR A 86 0.71 -38.00 12.84
N GLY A 87 0.58 -36.92 12.06
CA GLY A 87 0.53 -35.58 12.62
C GLY A 87 -0.65 -35.38 13.58
N PRO A 88 -0.65 -34.31 14.41
CA PRO A 88 -1.73 -34.05 15.34
C PRO A 88 -3.05 -33.77 14.60
N ALA A 89 -4.16 -34.25 15.14
CA ALA A 89 -5.48 -34.00 14.55
C ALA A 89 -5.79 -32.51 14.44
N TRP A 90 -5.47 -31.73 15.47
CA TRP A 90 -5.70 -30.30 15.59
C TRP A 90 -4.45 -29.56 16.05
N GLY A 91 -4.29 -28.32 15.58
CA GLY A 91 -3.28 -27.41 16.09
C GLY A 91 -3.83 -26.46 17.16
N PRO A 92 -2.93 -25.71 17.83
CA PRO A 92 -3.35 -24.68 18.77
C PRO A 92 -4.00 -23.49 18.08
N VAL A 93 -4.94 -22.83 18.78
CA VAL A 93 -5.50 -21.53 18.39
C VAL A 93 -4.85 -20.45 19.24
N PHE A 94 -4.28 -19.44 18.56
CA PHE A 94 -3.56 -18.35 19.22
C PHE A 94 -4.43 -17.08 19.24
N TRP A 95 -4.76 -16.61 20.42
CA TRP A 95 -5.42 -15.33 20.66
C TRP A 95 -4.43 -14.18 20.90
N ASN A 96 -3.26 -14.49 21.42
CA ASN A 96 -2.21 -13.47 21.66
C ASN A 96 -1.44 -13.19 20.36
N ARG A 97 -1.98 -12.31 19.53
CA ARG A 97 -1.40 -11.83 18.26
C ARG A 97 -1.37 -10.29 18.25
N PRO A 98 -0.49 -9.65 19.04
CA PRO A 98 -0.49 -8.19 19.19
C PRO A 98 -0.26 -7.44 17.89
N TRP A 99 0.55 -7.99 16.98
CA TRP A 99 0.78 -7.40 15.67
C TRP A 99 -0.44 -7.45 14.77
N LEU A 100 -1.32 -8.44 14.92
CA LEU A 100 -2.57 -8.51 14.20
C LEU A 100 -3.56 -7.45 14.70
N VAL A 101 -3.59 -7.22 16.02
CA VAL A 101 -4.35 -6.11 16.64
C VAL A 101 -3.83 -4.77 16.14
N ALA A 102 -2.49 -4.58 16.10
CA ALA A 102 -1.88 -3.37 15.56
C ALA A 102 -2.20 -3.17 14.06
N ALA A 103 -2.24 -4.26 13.27
CA ALA A 103 -2.68 -4.21 11.88
C ALA A 103 -4.14 -3.77 11.76
N GLY A 104 -5.04 -4.32 12.60
CA GLY A 104 -6.43 -3.89 12.69
C GLY A 104 -6.56 -2.39 12.97
N ALA A 105 -5.82 -1.90 13.95
CA ALA A 105 -5.80 -0.47 14.29
C ALA A 105 -5.30 0.40 13.14
N ALA A 106 -4.19 0.00 12.49
CA ALA A 106 -3.64 0.73 11.35
C ALA A 106 -4.62 0.79 10.17
N VAL A 107 -5.27 -0.33 9.83
CA VAL A 107 -6.21 -0.37 8.70
C VAL A 107 -7.55 0.29 9.06
N GLY A 108 -7.97 0.26 10.33
CA GLY A 108 -9.08 1.06 10.82
C GLY A 108 -8.83 2.56 10.65
N ALA A 109 -7.61 3.03 10.98
CA ALA A 109 -7.19 4.40 10.71
C ALA A 109 -7.12 4.72 9.22
N ALA A 110 -6.60 3.79 8.38
CA ALA A 110 -6.64 3.92 6.93
C ALA A 110 -8.07 4.08 6.39
N THR A 111 -9.01 3.30 6.92
CA THR A 111 -10.44 3.36 6.55
C THR A 111 -11.07 4.69 6.99
N ALA A 112 -10.65 5.24 8.14
CA ALA A 112 -11.08 6.55 8.61
C ALA A 112 -10.58 7.69 7.71
N VAL A 113 -9.42 7.53 7.08
CA VAL A 113 -8.93 8.46 6.06
C VAL A 113 -9.70 8.31 4.75
N LYS A 114 -9.88 7.07 4.27
CA LYS A 114 -10.55 6.78 3.00
C LYS A 114 -11.07 5.34 2.99
N TRP A 115 -12.33 5.13 2.59
CA TRP A 115 -12.97 3.81 2.61
C TRP A 115 -12.30 2.74 1.73
N SER A 116 -11.37 3.13 0.87
CA SER A 116 -10.49 2.17 0.19
C SER A 116 -9.64 1.32 1.17
N GLY A 117 -9.49 1.75 2.42
CA GLY A 117 -8.94 0.95 3.51
C GLY A 117 -9.69 -0.37 3.76
N LEU A 118 -10.99 -0.44 3.47
CA LEU A 118 -11.78 -1.68 3.59
C LEU A 118 -11.31 -2.78 2.64
N TYR A 119 -10.89 -2.43 1.43
CA TYR A 119 -10.30 -3.42 0.49
C TYR A 119 -8.98 -3.97 1.02
N VAL A 120 -8.18 -3.10 1.67
CA VAL A 120 -6.93 -3.51 2.33
C VAL A 120 -7.24 -4.44 3.51
N LEU A 121 -8.25 -4.10 4.35
CA LEU A 121 -8.69 -4.95 5.46
C LEU A 121 -9.10 -6.35 4.98
N ALA A 122 -9.91 -6.42 3.94
CA ALA A 122 -10.36 -7.69 3.35
C ALA A 122 -9.18 -8.50 2.79
N ALA A 123 -8.25 -7.86 2.07
CA ALA A 123 -7.08 -8.52 1.52
C ALA A 123 -6.15 -9.06 2.61
N LEU A 124 -5.89 -8.28 3.67
CA LEU A 124 -5.07 -8.71 4.81
C LEU A 124 -5.73 -9.84 5.59
N GLY A 125 -7.04 -9.78 5.83
CA GLY A 125 -7.80 -10.85 6.48
C GLY A 125 -7.72 -12.16 5.70
N LEU A 126 -7.94 -12.10 4.38
CA LEU A 126 -7.82 -13.26 3.49
C LEU A 126 -6.36 -13.79 3.44
N TYR A 127 -5.38 -12.90 3.37
CA TYR A 127 -3.97 -13.28 3.39
C TYR A 127 -3.60 -14.03 4.69
N VAL A 128 -4.04 -13.53 5.86
CA VAL A 128 -3.81 -14.18 7.15
C VAL A 128 -4.45 -15.57 7.16
N LEU A 129 -5.72 -15.68 6.78
CA LEU A 129 -6.42 -16.97 6.72
C LEU A 129 -5.71 -17.99 5.82
N VAL A 130 -5.42 -17.60 4.58
CA VAL A 130 -4.78 -18.49 3.59
C VAL A 130 -3.38 -18.91 4.06
N THR A 131 -2.58 -17.98 4.55
CA THR A 131 -1.22 -18.30 4.98
C THR A 131 -1.20 -19.12 6.27
N ASP A 132 -2.15 -18.93 7.19
CA ASP A 132 -2.30 -19.77 8.37
C ASP A 132 -2.75 -21.19 8.00
N ALA A 133 -3.67 -21.33 7.03
CA ALA A 133 -4.09 -22.62 6.48
C ALA A 133 -2.92 -23.38 5.84
N LEU A 134 -2.14 -22.69 4.99
CA LEU A 134 -0.98 -23.28 4.34
C LEU A 134 0.12 -23.68 5.34
N ALA A 135 0.31 -22.90 6.41
CA ALA A 135 1.27 -23.23 7.47
C ALA A 135 0.85 -24.52 8.20
N ARG A 136 -0.42 -24.63 8.60
CA ARG A 136 -0.99 -25.80 9.26
C ARG A 136 -0.89 -27.05 8.41
N ARG A 137 -1.24 -26.93 7.11
CA ARG A 137 -1.09 -28.03 6.14
C ARG A 137 0.36 -28.50 6.03
N ARG A 138 1.32 -27.56 5.90
CA ARG A 138 2.77 -27.89 5.79
C ARG A 138 3.34 -28.54 7.04
N LEU A 139 2.81 -28.22 8.21
CA LEU A 139 3.20 -28.77 9.49
C LEU A 139 2.50 -30.11 9.82
N GLY A 140 1.69 -30.63 8.87
CA GLY A 140 1.11 -31.96 8.98
C GLY A 140 -0.10 -32.07 9.91
N ILE A 141 -0.79 -30.98 10.23
CA ILE A 141 -2.04 -31.03 11.00
C ILE A 141 -3.10 -31.72 10.12
N LEU A 142 -3.69 -32.81 10.63
CA LEU A 142 -4.60 -33.65 9.83
C LEU A 142 -5.87 -32.89 9.44
N GLN A 143 -6.48 -32.18 10.39
CA GLN A 143 -7.71 -31.42 10.20
C GLN A 143 -7.40 -29.94 9.83
N TRP A 144 -6.30 -29.69 9.08
CA TRP A 144 -5.84 -28.34 8.75
C TRP A 144 -6.91 -27.41 8.17
N PRO A 145 -7.90 -27.84 7.36
CA PRO A 145 -8.89 -26.92 6.84
C PRO A 145 -9.81 -26.37 7.94
N ALA A 146 -10.34 -27.25 8.79
CA ALA A 146 -11.20 -26.86 9.91
C ALA A 146 -10.40 -26.11 10.98
N ASP A 147 -9.16 -26.53 11.25
CA ASP A 147 -8.26 -25.85 12.18
C ASP A 147 -7.87 -24.43 11.69
N ALA A 148 -7.72 -24.24 10.39
CA ALA A 148 -7.53 -22.92 9.79
C ALA A 148 -8.75 -22.02 9.96
N VAL A 149 -9.98 -22.56 9.86
CA VAL A 149 -11.22 -21.81 10.14
C VAL A 149 -11.28 -21.37 11.61
N ARG A 150 -10.93 -22.28 12.57
CA ARG A 150 -10.87 -21.95 14.00
C ARG A 150 -9.89 -20.81 14.28
N GLN A 151 -8.70 -20.89 13.72
CA GLN A 151 -7.70 -19.82 13.86
C GLN A 151 -8.14 -18.56 13.10
N GLY A 152 -8.77 -18.71 11.95
CA GLY A 152 -9.33 -17.63 11.15
C GLY A 152 -10.40 -16.84 11.91
N ALA A 153 -11.26 -17.53 12.68
CA ALA A 153 -12.26 -16.88 13.55
C ALA A 153 -11.56 -16.02 14.64
N ALA A 154 -10.53 -16.57 15.30
CA ALA A 154 -9.74 -15.78 16.26
C ALA A 154 -9.03 -14.59 15.60
N ALA A 155 -8.45 -14.80 14.42
CA ALA A 155 -7.80 -13.74 13.65
C ALA A 155 -8.79 -12.65 13.22
N PHE A 156 -10.01 -13.03 12.80
CA PHE A 156 -11.08 -12.10 12.46
C PHE A 156 -11.42 -11.18 13.65
N VAL A 157 -11.62 -11.75 14.84
CA VAL A 157 -11.93 -10.99 16.06
C VAL A 157 -10.81 -10.02 16.44
N LEU A 158 -9.55 -10.41 16.23
CA LEU A 158 -8.38 -9.57 16.53
C LEU A 158 -8.14 -8.48 15.47
N LEU A 159 -8.63 -8.64 14.24
CA LEU A 159 -8.37 -7.72 13.13
C LEU A 159 -9.57 -6.82 12.85
N VAL A 160 -10.73 -7.40 12.57
CA VAL A 160 -11.88 -6.67 12.00
C VAL A 160 -12.61 -5.82 13.05
N PRO A 161 -13.00 -6.31 14.24
CA PRO A 161 -13.57 -5.47 15.28
C PRO A 161 -12.64 -4.37 15.75
N VAL A 162 -11.32 -4.62 15.80
CA VAL A 162 -10.34 -3.57 16.16
C VAL A 162 -10.33 -2.47 15.10
N ALA A 163 -10.33 -2.82 13.81
CA ALA A 163 -10.42 -1.84 12.74
C ALA A 163 -11.74 -1.04 12.82
N ALA A 164 -12.87 -1.70 13.10
CA ALA A 164 -14.16 -1.05 13.27
C ALA A 164 -14.17 -0.09 14.47
N ILE A 165 -13.60 -0.49 15.62
CA ILE A 165 -13.50 0.37 16.81
C ILE A 165 -12.67 1.62 16.50
N VAL A 166 -11.52 1.48 15.84
CA VAL A 166 -10.67 2.63 15.46
C VAL A 166 -11.39 3.54 14.47
N TYR A 167 -12.08 2.97 13.48
CA TYR A 167 -12.91 3.74 12.55
C TYR A 167 -14.01 4.52 13.27
N LEU A 168 -14.77 3.86 14.15
CA LEU A 168 -15.84 4.52 14.91
C LEU A 168 -15.31 5.56 15.90
N ALA A 169 -14.16 5.30 16.51
CA ALA A 169 -13.49 6.26 17.39
C ALA A 169 -13.08 7.56 16.65
N SER A 170 -12.78 7.47 15.34
CA SER A 170 -12.49 8.68 14.54
C SER A 170 -13.69 9.63 14.41
N TRP A 171 -14.91 9.15 14.64
CA TRP A 171 -16.16 9.93 14.65
C TRP A 171 -16.49 10.53 16.03
N ALA A 172 -15.66 10.26 17.06
CA ALA A 172 -15.94 10.71 18.43
C ALA A 172 -16.18 12.24 18.52
N GLY A 173 -15.38 13.05 17.83
CA GLY A 173 -15.56 14.50 17.80
C GLY A 173 -16.89 14.93 17.16
N TRP A 174 -17.29 14.28 16.08
CA TRP A 174 -18.57 14.51 15.43
C TRP A 174 -19.74 14.07 16.31
N LEU A 175 -19.63 12.95 16.99
CA LEU A 175 -20.65 12.46 17.93
C LEU A 175 -20.81 13.36 19.15
N ALA A 176 -19.71 13.91 19.66
CA ALA A 176 -19.70 14.79 20.82
C ALA A 176 -20.13 16.25 20.50
N SER A 177 -20.05 16.66 19.22
CA SER A 177 -20.34 18.04 18.79
C SER A 177 -21.78 18.17 18.29
N ALA A 178 -22.50 19.19 18.73
CA ALA A 178 -23.81 19.52 18.17
C ALA A 178 -23.71 20.18 16.77
N GLY A 179 -22.58 20.80 16.43
CA GLY A 179 -22.35 21.54 15.18
C GLY A 179 -21.83 20.68 14.01
N GLY A 180 -21.72 19.36 14.16
CA GLY A 180 -21.30 18.48 13.07
C GLY A 180 -22.30 18.49 11.93
N TYR A 181 -21.81 18.50 10.67
CA TYR A 181 -22.67 18.44 9.49
C TYR A 181 -23.59 17.22 9.54
N GLY A 182 -24.91 17.44 9.42
CA GLY A 182 -25.92 16.37 9.46
C GLY A 182 -26.12 15.71 10.83
N ARG A 183 -25.47 16.19 11.91
CA ARG A 183 -25.47 15.59 13.25
C ARG A 183 -26.87 15.49 13.88
N ALA A 184 -27.72 16.45 13.65
CA ALA A 184 -29.09 16.52 14.18
C ALA A 184 -30.17 16.14 13.14
N ALA A 185 -29.81 15.44 12.06
CA ALA A 185 -30.73 15.14 10.97
C ALA A 185 -31.82 14.13 11.34
N ALA A 186 -31.64 13.31 12.39
CA ALA A 186 -32.65 12.34 12.83
C ALA A 186 -33.42 12.86 14.06
N SER A 187 -32.79 12.91 15.19
CA SER A 187 -33.39 13.37 16.47
C SER A 187 -32.29 13.73 17.46
N GLU A 188 -32.69 14.29 18.60
CA GLU A 188 -31.77 14.56 19.69
C GLU A 188 -31.31 13.29 20.42
N GLY A 189 -30.22 13.41 21.19
CA GLY A 189 -29.65 12.34 21.98
C GLY A 189 -28.77 11.38 21.22
N LEU A 190 -28.20 10.37 21.91
CA LEU A 190 -27.22 9.43 21.36
C LEU A 190 -27.82 8.55 20.25
N GLY A 191 -29.07 8.07 20.43
CA GLY A 191 -29.76 7.26 19.43
C GLY A 191 -29.97 8.02 18.12
N GLY A 192 -30.41 9.29 18.20
CA GLY A 192 -30.53 10.16 17.05
C GLY A 192 -29.19 10.45 16.37
N ALA A 193 -28.13 10.58 17.17
CA ALA A 193 -26.77 10.74 16.66
C ALA A 193 -26.30 9.55 15.82
N LEU A 194 -26.51 8.35 16.32
CA LEU A 194 -26.14 7.13 15.61
C LEU A 194 -26.96 6.95 14.33
N ALA A 195 -28.26 7.25 14.37
CA ALA A 195 -29.12 7.25 13.17
C ALA A 195 -28.67 8.32 12.16
N SER A 196 -28.29 9.50 12.61
CA SER A 196 -27.74 10.57 11.75
C SER A 196 -26.41 10.17 11.15
N LEU A 197 -25.54 9.50 11.92
CA LEU A 197 -24.25 8.97 11.42
C LEU A 197 -24.49 7.93 10.31
N TRP A 198 -25.45 7.03 10.49
CA TRP A 198 -25.80 6.05 9.46
C TRP A 198 -26.27 6.72 8.16
N ARG A 199 -27.21 7.65 8.26
CA ARG A 199 -27.69 8.44 7.10
C ARG A 199 -26.57 9.19 6.42
N TYR A 200 -25.62 9.71 7.20
CA TYR A 200 -24.44 10.42 6.65
C TYR A 200 -23.54 9.45 5.87
N HIS A 201 -23.33 8.22 6.35
CA HIS A 201 -22.60 7.19 5.62
C HIS A 201 -23.31 6.80 4.30
N GLU A 202 -24.64 6.67 4.31
CA GLU A 202 -25.43 6.43 3.09
C GLU A 202 -25.26 7.57 2.08
N ALA A 203 -25.31 8.82 2.55
CA ALA A 203 -25.10 9.99 1.70
C ALA A 203 -23.67 10.06 1.14
N ILE A 204 -22.64 9.78 1.94
CA ILE A 204 -21.25 9.69 1.50
C ILE A 204 -21.10 8.61 0.42
N TYR A 205 -21.65 7.43 0.64
CA TYR A 205 -21.61 6.34 -0.33
C TYR A 205 -22.25 6.72 -1.65
N ALA A 206 -23.49 7.22 -1.60
CA ALA A 206 -24.24 7.64 -2.77
C ALA A 206 -23.51 8.74 -3.56
N PHE A 207 -22.95 9.74 -2.86
CA PHE A 207 -22.14 10.79 -3.46
C PHE A 207 -20.92 10.21 -4.20
N HIS A 208 -20.17 9.34 -3.53
CA HIS A 208 -18.93 8.81 -4.11
C HIS A 208 -19.16 7.81 -5.25
N VAL A 209 -20.23 7.04 -5.23
CA VAL A 209 -20.60 6.16 -6.34
C VAL A 209 -21.09 6.97 -7.54
N GLY A 210 -21.87 8.02 -7.29
CA GLY A 210 -22.42 8.89 -8.32
C GLY A 210 -21.49 10.01 -8.82
N LEU A 211 -20.24 10.09 -8.33
CA LEU A 211 -19.32 11.17 -8.71
C LEU A 211 -18.75 10.95 -10.13
N THR A 212 -19.43 11.50 -11.12
CA THR A 212 -19.07 11.41 -12.54
C THR A 212 -18.79 12.77 -13.18
N THR A 213 -18.75 13.85 -12.39
CA THR A 213 -18.45 15.20 -12.89
C THR A 213 -17.11 15.23 -13.60
N PRO A 214 -17.04 15.62 -14.88
CA PRO A 214 -15.79 15.66 -15.63
C PRO A 214 -14.77 16.60 -15.01
N HIS A 215 -13.51 16.19 -15.04
CA HIS A 215 -12.39 17.01 -14.57
C HIS A 215 -11.19 16.88 -15.53
N GLY A 216 -10.53 17.98 -15.86
CA GLY A 216 -9.43 18.03 -16.83
C GLY A 216 -8.25 17.09 -16.50
N TYR A 217 -8.05 16.75 -15.24
CA TYR A 217 -7.02 15.80 -14.77
C TYR A 217 -7.57 14.44 -14.34
N GLN A 218 -8.85 14.14 -14.66
CA GLN A 218 -9.35 12.80 -14.39
C GLN A 218 -8.55 11.74 -15.17
N SER A 219 -8.31 10.61 -14.56
CA SER A 219 -7.53 9.51 -15.11
C SER A 219 -8.16 8.18 -14.69
N PRO A 220 -8.84 7.47 -15.61
CA PRO A 220 -9.36 6.13 -15.33
C PRO A 220 -8.24 5.18 -14.86
N ALA A 221 -8.55 4.27 -13.95
CA ALA A 221 -7.53 3.44 -13.28
C ALA A 221 -6.64 2.63 -14.26
N TRP A 222 -7.18 2.20 -15.40
CA TRP A 222 -6.42 1.46 -16.40
C TRP A 222 -5.28 2.29 -17.03
N GLN A 223 -5.35 3.62 -16.99
CA GLN A 223 -4.32 4.53 -17.48
C GLN A 223 -3.14 4.70 -16.50
N TRP A 224 -3.35 4.39 -15.23
CA TRP A 224 -2.35 4.67 -14.18
C TRP A 224 -1.02 3.94 -14.40
N PRO A 225 -0.98 2.65 -14.78
CA PRO A 225 0.29 1.97 -15.05
C PRO A 225 1.11 2.65 -16.15
N LEU A 226 0.43 3.30 -17.10
CA LEU A 226 1.06 3.97 -18.25
C LEU A 226 1.38 5.45 -17.98
N LEU A 227 0.97 6.01 -16.82
CA LEU A 227 1.11 7.43 -16.48
C LEU A 227 0.48 8.36 -17.54
N VAL A 228 -0.68 8.01 -18.08
CA VAL A 228 -1.28 8.78 -19.19
C VAL A 228 -1.64 10.21 -18.75
N ARG A 229 -2.22 10.39 -17.55
CA ARG A 229 -2.68 11.73 -17.09
C ARG A 229 -2.34 11.94 -15.61
N PRO A 230 -1.11 12.36 -15.27
CA PRO A 230 -0.76 12.84 -13.94
C PRO A 230 -1.50 14.14 -13.63
N THR A 231 -1.68 14.45 -12.34
CA THR A 231 -2.40 15.65 -11.92
C THR A 231 -1.44 16.81 -11.68
N SER A 232 -1.66 17.94 -12.32
CA SER A 232 -1.03 19.21 -11.91
C SER A 232 -1.74 19.74 -10.67
N MET A 233 -1.01 19.90 -9.58
CA MET A 233 -1.52 20.41 -8.30
C MET A 233 -1.41 21.92 -8.19
N TYR A 234 -0.43 22.49 -8.86
CA TYR A 234 -0.19 23.92 -8.93
C TYR A 234 0.59 24.25 -10.20
N TRP A 235 0.21 25.32 -10.86
CA TRP A 235 0.94 25.88 -11.97
C TRP A 235 0.74 27.38 -12.02
N HIS A 236 1.84 28.11 -12.12
CA HIS A 236 1.84 29.56 -12.27
C HIS A 236 2.97 29.99 -13.21
N GLN A 237 2.65 30.85 -14.16
CA GLN A 237 3.62 31.44 -15.08
C GLN A 237 3.69 32.95 -14.91
N SER A 238 4.89 33.47 -14.84
CA SER A 238 5.17 34.92 -14.83
C SER A 238 6.29 35.21 -15.82
N GLY A 239 5.95 35.84 -16.94
CA GLY A 239 6.88 35.99 -18.08
C GLY A 239 7.35 34.62 -18.59
N ASP A 240 8.66 34.44 -18.63
CA ASP A 240 9.29 33.16 -19.05
C ASP A 240 9.51 32.16 -17.87
N THR A 241 9.09 32.52 -16.68
CA THR A 241 9.31 31.68 -15.48
C THR A 241 8.03 30.92 -15.10
N VAL A 242 8.17 29.62 -14.84
CA VAL A 242 7.10 28.73 -14.38
C VAL A 242 7.43 28.19 -12.99
N GLN A 243 6.42 28.15 -12.14
CA GLN A 243 6.39 27.40 -10.88
C GLN A 243 5.32 26.33 -10.98
N ALA A 244 5.71 25.08 -10.79
CA ALA A 244 4.78 23.95 -10.89
C ALA A 244 4.92 22.98 -9.73
N VAL A 245 3.78 22.36 -9.34
CA VAL A 245 3.74 21.15 -8.49
C VAL A 245 2.96 20.10 -9.24
N SER A 246 3.67 19.19 -9.89
CA SER A 246 3.07 18.12 -10.69
C SER A 246 3.22 16.78 -9.99
N SER A 247 2.11 16.04 -9.82
CA SER A 247 2.12 14.72 -9.14
C SER A 247 2.62 13.59 -10.05
N ILE A 248 3.70 13.85 -10.78
CA ILE A 248 4.36 12.86 -11.63
C ILE A 248 5.34 12.07 -10.76
N PRO A 249 5.22 10.72 -10.63
CA PRO A 249 6.27 9.92 -10.03
C PRO A 249 7.56 10.03 -10.85
N ASN A 250 8.70 9.61 -10.31
CA ASN A 250 9.87 9.39 -11.16
C ASN A 250 9.53 8.34 -12.23
N PRO A 251 9.51 8.68 -13.52
CA PRO A 251 9.03 7.76 -14.55
C PRO A 251 9.80 6.44 -14.63
N LEU A 252 11.12 6.49 -14.37
CA LEU A 252 11.94 5.29 -14.39
C LEU A 252 11.62 4.36 -13.21
N ILE A 253 11.40 4.91 -12.00
CA ILE A 253 10.97 4.12 -10.83
C ILE A 253 9.58 3.52 -11.09
N TRP A 254 8.67 4.31 -11.63
CA TRP A 254 7.29 3.89 -11.87
C TRP A 254 7.21 2.73 -12.88
N TRP A 255 7.74 2.93 -14.08
CA TRP A 255 7.66 1.90 -15.11
C TRP A 255 8.51 0.66 -14.79
N ALA A 256 9.67 0.83 -14.14
CA ALA A 256 10.41 -0.31 -13.59
C ALA A 256 9.60 -1.04 -12.51
N GLY A 257 8.82 -0.32 -11.69
CA GLY A 257 7.90 -0.88 -10.70
C GLY A 257 6.81 -1.74 -11.33
N ILE A 258 6.19 -1.24 -12.40
CA ILE A 258 5.19 -2.01 -13.15
C ILE A 258 5.82 -3.26 -13.80
N ALA A 259 6.98 -3.11 -14.46
CA ALA A 259 7.70 -4.24 -15.05
C ALA A 259 8.11 -5.27 -13.98
N ALA A 260 8.58 -4.80 -12.81
CA ALA A 260 8.90 -5.67 -11.69
C ALA A 260 7.66 -6.39 -11.13
N ALA A 261 6.51 -5.73 -11.05
CA ALA A 261 5.26 -6.37 -10.63
C ALA A 261 4.84 -7.49 -11.60
N LEU A 262 4.94 -7.27 -12.90
CA LEU A 262 4.71 -8.31 -13.93
C LEU A 262 5.71 -9.47 -13.81
N TYR A 263 6.98 -9.16 -13.56
CA TYR A 263 7.99 -10.20 -13.29
C TYR A 263 7.67 -11.00 -12.02
N LEU A 264 7.23 -10.34 -10.94
CA LEU A 264 6.81 -11.03 -9.72
C LEU A 264 5.56 -11.88 -9.96
N LEU A 265 4.63 -11.46 -10.82
CA LEU A 265 3.47 -12.27 -11.21
C LEU A 265 3.91 -13.55 -11.94
N TYR A 266 4.80 -13.43 -12.91
CA TYR A 266 5.42 -14.60 -13.56
C TYR A 266 6.08 -15.55 -12.53
N ARG A 267 6.86 -15.00 -11.62
CA ARG A 267 7.52 -15.73 -10.54
C ARG A 267 6.51 -16.48 -9.66
N PHE A 268 5.47 -15.78 -9.22
CA PHE A 268 4.43 -16.38 -8.39
C PHE A 268 3.72 -17.54 -9.08
N ILE A 269 3.39 -17.39 -10.36
CA ILE A 269 2.76 -18.45 -11.15
C ILE A 269 3.68 -19.68 -11.25
N ARG A 270 4.96 -19.47 -11.53
CA ARG A 270 5.95 -20.54 -11.76
C ARG A 270 6.43 -21.24 -10.50
N THR A 271 6.63 -20.50 -9.41
CA THR A 271 7.35 -21.01 -8.23
C THR A 271 6.60 -20.83 -6.92
N ARG A 272 5.41 -20.23 -6.94
CA ARG A 272 4.64 -19.90 -5.71
C ARG A 272 5.47 -19.10 -4.69
N ASP A 273 6.30 -18.20 -5.19
CA ASP A 273 7.19 -17.35 -4.38
C ASP A 273 6.36 -16.51 -3.39
N ALA A 274 6.57 -16.70 -2.09
CA ALA A 274 5.79 -16.06 -1.04
C ALA A 274 6.06 -14.53 -0.94
N GLN A 275 7.26 -14.09 -1.28
CA GLN A 275 7.60 -12.65 -1.31
C GLN A 275 6.85 -11.96 -2.46
N ALA A 276 6.84 -12.62 -3.62
CA ALA A 276 6.06 -12.16 -4.77
C ALA A 276 4.56 -12.13 -4.44
N ALA A 277 4.02 -13.20 -3.83
CA ALA A 277 2.60 -13.26 -3.43
C ALA A 277 2.21 -12.08 -2.53
N PHE A 278 3.03 -11.75 -1.53
CA PHE A 278 2.77 -10.64 -0.61
C PHE A 278 2.71 -9.29 -1.33
N VAL A 279 3.70 -8.99 -2.17
CA VAL A 279 3.76 -7.72 -2.91
C VAL A 279 2.62 -7.61 -3.92
N LEU A 280 2.32 -8.69 -4.64
CA LEU A 280 1.21 -8.73 -5.61
C LEU A 280 -0.14 -8.57 -4.94
N MET A 281 -0.36 -9.19 -3.78
CA MET A 281 -1.59 -9.02 -2.99
C MET A 281 -1.74 -7.56 -2.54
N ALA A 282 -0.66 -6.91 -2.11
CA ALA A 282 -0.68 -5.52 -1.71
C ALA A 282 -1.01 -4.59 -2.90
N LEU A 283 -0.37 -4.82 -4.06
CA LEU A 283 -0.70 -4.09 -5.29
C LEU A 283 -2.14 -4.34 -5.72
N ALA A 284 -2.62 -5.59 -5.66
CA ALA A 284 -3.99 -5.92 -6.00
C ALA A 284 -5.00 -5.21 -5.07
N ALA A 285 -4.77 -5.22 -3.76
CA ALA A 285 -5.64 -4.57 -2.77
C ALA A 285 -5.75 -3.05 -2.96
N THR A 286 -4.68 -2.41 -3.46
CA THR A 286 -4.60 -0.96 -3.61
C THR A 286 -4.95 -0.47 -5.01
N TYR A 287 -4.97 -1.34 -6.03
CA TYR A 287 -5.21 -0.99 -7.42
C TYR A 287 -6.51 -1.58 -7.99
N VAL A 288 -6.72 -2.91 -7.85
CA VAL A 288 -7.84 -3.61 -8.52
C VAL A 288 -9.21 -3.02 -8.18
N PRO A 289 -9.51 -2.58 -6.93
CA PRO A 289 -10.80 -1.97 -6.63
C PRO A 289 -11.13 -0.76 -7.50
N TRP A 290 -10.14 0.03 -7.92
CA TRP A 290 -10.37 1.20 -8.76
C TRP A 290 -10.80 0.85 -10.19
N LEU A 291 -10.47 -0.34 -10.68
CA LEU A 291 -10.93 -0.83 -11.98
C LEU A 291 -12.44 -1.13 -11.99
N LEU A 292 -13.07 -1.27 -10.81
CA LEU A 292 -14.51 -1.51 -10.67
C LEU A 292 -15.35 -0.22 -10.81
N TYR A 293 -14.70 0.94 -10.89
CA TYR A 293 -15.35 2.25 -10.95
C TYR A 293 -14.91 3.03 -12.21
N PRO A 294 -15.16 2.51 -13.44
CA PRO A 294 -14.64 3.12 -14.67
C PRO A 294 -15.26 4.49 -14.97
N GLU A 295 -16.51 4.72 -14.55
CA GLU A 295 -17.24 5.96 -14.79
C GLU A 295 -16.94 7.05 -13.75
N ARG A 296 -16.31 6.68 -12.64
CA ARG A 296 -16.05 7.61 -11.56
C ARG A 296 -14.91 8.55 -11.89
N THR A 297 -15.06 9.83 -11.54
CA THR A 297 -13.98 10.81 -11.59
C THR A 297 -12.93 10.46 -10.54
N ILE A 298 -11.79 9.93 -10.98
CA ILE A 298 -10.64 9.51 -10.19
C ILE A 298 -9.36 10.07 -10.79
N PHE A 299 -8.28 10.04 -9.99
CA PHE A 299 -7.03 10.71 -10.35
C PHE A 299 -5.83 9.78 -10.16
N GLN A 300 -4.80 9.98 -10.99
CA GLN A 300 -3.58 9.18 -10.95
C GLN A 300 -2.87 9.30 -9.59
N PHE A 301 -2.90 10.42 -8.90
CA PHE A 301 -2.21 10.57 -7.61
C PHE A 301 -2.73 9.64 -6.50
N TYR A 302 -3.91 9.02 -6.64
CA TYR A 302 -4.36 7.96 -5.75
C TYR A 302 -3.39 6.77 -5.68
N THR A 303 -2.56 6.62 -6.70
CA THR A 303 -1.55 5.56 -6.78
C THR A 303 -0.38 5.72 -5.79
N VAL A 304 -0.31 6.81 -5.02
CA VAL A 304 0.68 6.97 -3.94
C VAL A 304 0.61 5.81 -2.95
N VAL A 305 -0.57 5.21 -2.76
CA VAL A 305 -0.77 4.03 -1.90
C VAL A 305 -0.13 2.76 -2.49
N MET A 306 0.07 2.71 -3.81
CA MET A 306 0.74 1.60 -4.52
C MET A 306 2.27 1.73 -4.46
N MET A 307 2.79 2.97 -4.39
CA MET A 307 4.23 3.25 -4.46
C MET A 307 5.10 2.43 -3.51
N PRO A 308 4.75 2.24 -2.22
CA PRO A 308 5.48 1.37 -1.32
C PRO A 308 5.76 -0.02 -1.89
N PHE A 309 4.77 -0.60 -2.53
CA PHE A 309 4.83 -1.97 -3.05
C PHE A 309 5.50 -2.05 -4.43
N LEU A 310 5.40 -0.99 -5.24
CA LEU A 310 6.13 -0.89 -6.51
C LEU A 310 7.65 -0.79 -6.26
N VAL A 311 8.10 0.07 -5.33
CA VAL A 311 9.53 0.18 -5.02
C VAL A 311 10.08 -1.09 -4.36
N ILE A 312 9.27 -1.81 -3.56
CA ILE A 312 9.64 -3.13 -3.04
C ILE A 312 9.75 -4.16 -4.17
N ALA A 313 8.84 -4.13 -5.15
CA ALA A 313 8.93 -4.99 -6.34
C ALA A 313 10.22 -4.75 -7.11
N VAL A 314 10.59 -3.47 -7.35
CA VAL A 314 11.88 -3.10 -7.97
C VAL A 314 13.06 -3.63 -7.16
N ALA A 315 13.05 -3.47 -5.84
CA ALA A 315 14.14 -3.93 -4.97
C ALA A 315 14.28 -5.47 -4.98
N LEU A 316 13.15 -6.21 -5.05
CA LEU A 316 13.15 -7.66 -5.21
C LEU A 316 13.70 -8.09 -6.59
N ALA A 317 13.34 -7.41 -7.66
CA ALA A 317 13.88 -7.65 -8.99
C ALA A 317 15.39 -7.33 -9.04
N ALA A 318 15.82 -6.19 -8.49
CA ALA A 318 17.21 -5.81 -8.38
C ALA A 318 18.05 -6.85 -7.61
N ARG A 319 17.52 -7.38 -6.50
CA ARG A 319 18.16 -8.48 -5.76
C ARG A 319 18.39 -9.70 -6.65
N ARG A 320 17.45 -10.05 -7.51
CA ARG A 320 17.58 -11.21 -8.42
C ARG A 320 18.60 -10.97 -9.51
N ILE A 321 18.61 -9.78 -10.10
CA ILE A 321 19.60 -9.37 -11.12
C ILE A 321 21.01 -9.38 -10.52
N ALA A 322 21.20 -8.84 -9.32
CA ALA A 322 22.49 -8.74 -8.66
C ALA A 322 22.95 -10.02 -7.95
N GLY A 323 22.08 -11.01 -7.78
CA GLY A 323 22.29 -12.19 -6.94
C GLY A 323 22.62 -13.48 -7.70
N SER A 324 23.16 -13.41 -8.91
CA SER A 324 23.57 -14.61 -9.66
C SER A 324 24.60 -15.44 -8.92
N ALA A 325 24.52 -16.76 -9.02
CA ALA A 325 25.54 -17.69 -8.51
C ALA A 325 26.85 -17.59 -9.32
N ASP A 326 26.74 -17.34 -10.61
CA ASP A 326 27.87 -17.07 -11.51
C ASP A 326 28.51 -15.71 -11.18
N ALA A 327 29.85 -15.68 -11.05
CA ALA A 327 30.59 -14.50 -10.59
C ALA A 327 30.51 -13.35 -11.60
N ASP A 328 30.67 -13.62 -12.89
CA ASP A 328 30.68 -12.60 -13.94
C ASP A 328 29.28 -12.00 -14.12
N ARG A 329 28.25 -12.86 -14.15
CA ARG A 329 26.85 -12.42 -14.19
C ARG A 329 26.48 -11.62 -12.95
N ARG A 330 27.01 -11.96 -11.78
CA ARG A 330 26.80 -11.22 -10.54
C ARG A 330 27.42 -9.83 -10.60
N ILE A 331 28.64 -9.71 -11.12
CA ILE A 331 29.32 -8.42 -11.30
C ILE A 331 28.54 -7.57 -12.30
N ALA A 332 28.19 -8.13 -13.45
CA ALA A 332 27.38 -7.45 -14.47
C ALA A 332 26.03 -7.01 -13.91
N GLY A 333 25.33 -7.89 -13.19
CA GLY A 333 24.03 -7.58 -12.57
C GLY A 333 24.12 -6.45 -11.53
N ARG A 334 25.18 -6.44 -10.70
CA ARG A 334 25.41 -5.33 -9.76
C ARG A 334 25.67 -4.00 -10.46
N ARG A 335 26.43 -4.01 -11.57
CA ARG A 335 26.64 -2.81 -12.41
C ARG A 335 25.33 -2.30 -13.00
N VAL A 336 24.50 -3.19 -13.55
CA VAL A 336 23.17 -2.82 -14.09
C VAL A 336 22.29 -2.18 -12.99
N VAL A 337 22.22 -2.79 -11.82
CA VAL A 337 21.46 -2.23 -10.69
C VAL A 337 22.04 -0.87 -10.26
N ALA A 338 23.37 -0.73 -10.16
CA ALA A 338 24.00 0.54 -9.80
C ALA A 338 23.69 1.64 -10.82
N VAL A 339 23.82 1.36 -12.13
CA VAL A 339 23.49 2.32 -13.20
C VAL A 339 22.00 2.72 -13.13
N PHE A 340 21.10 1.74 -12.93
CA PHE A 340 19.67 2.01 -12.75
C PHE A 340 19.41 2.95 -11.56
N LEU A 341 20.01 2.69 -10.40
CA LEU A 341 19.82 3.53 -9.20
C LEU A 341 20.38 4.95 -9.41
N VAL A 342 21.55 5.08 -10.04
CA VAL A 342 22.11 6.40 -10.41
C VAL A 342 21.17 7.13 -11.38
N ALA A 343 20.64 6.44 -12.39
CA ALA A 343 19.69 7.05 -13.33
C ALA A 343 18.39 7.51 -12.61
N CYS A 344 17.88 6.73 -11.63
CA CYS A 344 16.74 7.16 -10.80
C CYS A 344 17.06 8.43 -10.02
N VAL A 345 18.25 8.54 -9.41
CA VAL A 345 18.66 9.75 -8.67
C VAL A 345 18.77 10.95 -9.60
N VAL A 346 19.44 10.79 -10.76
CA VAL A 346 19.60 11.87 -11.76
C VAL A 346 18.23 12.35 -12.25
N LEU A 347 17.33 11.44 -12.58
CA LEU A 347 15.98 11.81 -13.00
C LEU A 347 15.19 12.47 -11.87
N SER A 348 15.31 12.01 -10.63
CA SER A 348 14.65 12.68 -9.50
C SER A 348 15.19 14.11 -9.30
N ALA A 349 16.49 14.33 -9.44
CA ALA A 349 17.07 15.66 -9.39
C ALA A 349 16.57 16.54 -10.53
N PHE A 350 16.44 16.00 -11.75
CA PHE A 350 15.88 16.70 -12.91
C PHE A 350 14.41 17.11 -12.68
N TRP A 351 13.55 16.22 -12.14
CA TRP A 351 12.14 16.53 -11.85
C TRP A 351 11.93 17.34 -10.57
N TYR A 352 12.91 17.42 -9.66
CA TYR A 352 12.73 18.02 -8.34
C TYR A 352 12.16 19.45 -8.38
N PRO A 353 12.57 20.34 -9.29
CA PRO A 353 11.99 21.70 -9.37
C PRO A 353 10.48 21.69 -9.64
N VAL A 354 9.98 20.81 -10.53
CA VAL A 354 8.56 20.74 -10.88
C VAL A 354 7.72 19.92 -9.89
N TRP A 355 8.34 19.30 -8.90
CA TRP A 355 7.67 18.72 -7.73
C TRP A 355 7.57 19.68 -6.56
N THR A 356 8.35 20.76 -6.58
CA THR A 356 8.58 21.59 -5.39
C THR A 356 8.33 23.08 -5.60
N ALA A 357 7.75 23.45 -6.76
CA ALA A 357 7.49 24.83 -7.15
C ALA A 357 8.74 25.73 -7.20
N ILE A 358 9.94 25.18 -7.41
CA ILE A 358 11.12 25.97 -7.68
C ILE A 358 10.91 26.68 -9.04
N PRO A 359 11.10 28.01 -9.12
CA PRO A 359 10.96 28.73 -10.37
C PRO A 359 11.99 28.23 -11.41
N VAL A 360 11.49 27.92 -12.61
CA VAL A 360 12.32 27.44 -13.73
C VAL A 360 11.88 28.14 -15.04
N PRO A 361 12.74 28.25 -16.06
CA PRO A 361 12.35 28.71 -17.38
C PRO A 361 11.23 27.83 -17.97
N TYR A 362 10.34 28.44 -18.75
CA TYR A 362 9.23 27.75 -19.40
C TYR A 362 9.69 26.54 -20.24
N GLU A 363 10.75 26.72 -21.02
CA GLU A 363 11.33 25.64 -21.83
C GLU A 363 11.85 24.48 -20.97
N PHE A 364 12.46 24.78 -19.81
CA PHE A 364 12.88 23.74 -18.87
C PHE A 364 11.68 22.97 -18.30
N TRP A 365 10.61 23.68 -17.88
CA TRP A 365 9.38 23.02 -17.45
C TRP A 365 8.79 22.15 -18.58
N ARG A 366 8.81 22.59 -19.83
CA ARG A 366 8.32 21.83 -20.97
C ARG A 366 9.04 20.50 -21.19
N LEU A 367 10.34 20.41 -20.90
CA LEU A 367 11.12 19.17 -20.98
C LEU A 367 10.64 18.06 -20.02
N HIS A 368 9.86 18.40 -18.99
CA HIS A 368 9.32 17.43 -18.05
C HIS A 368 7.98 16.82 -18.53
N ASN A 369 7.40 17.34 -19.58
CA ASN A 369 6.13 16.86 -20.13
C ASN A 369 6.42 15.87 -21.27
N TRP A 370 6.76 14.61 -20.92
CA TRP A 370 7.18 13.60 -21.90
C TRP A 370 6.01 13.08 -22.76
N LEU A 371 4.79 13.09 -22.21
CA LEU A 371 3.58 12.77 -22.98
C LEU A 371 2.75 14.04 -23.19
N PRO A 372 2.14 14.22 -24.38
CA PRO A 372 1.25 15.36 -24.63
C PRO A 372 0.11 15.48 -23.61
N SER A 373 -0.28 14.36 -23.00
CA SER A 373 -1.33 14.32 -21.99
C SER A 373 -0.89 14.78 -20.59
N TRP A 374 0.38 15.11 -20.40
CA TRP A 374 0.88 15.60 -19.11
C TRP A 374 0.72 17.11 -18.93
N VAL A 375 0.34 17.82 -19.99
CA VAL A 375 0.09 19.27 -20.00
C VAL A 375 -1.39 19.59 -19.70
#